data_8fbf298632444a71f814b0104a538fa9
#
_entry.id   8fbf298632444a71f814b0104a538fa9
#
_cell.length_a   1.000
_cell.length_b   1.000
_cell.length_c   1.000
_cell.angle_alpha   90.00
_cell.angle_beta   90.00
_cell.angle_gamma   90.00
#
_symmetry.space_group_name_H-M   'P 1'
#
loop_
_entity.id
_entity.type
_entity.pdbx_description
1 polymer ?
#
loop_
_entity_poly.entity_id
_entity_poly.type
_entity_poly.pdbx_seq_one_letter_code
_entity_poly.pdbx_strand_id
1 'polypeptide(L)'
;KPCGLGPQKSKAIKELSAIIADDYGGLVPGNFIELERLPGVGHKTASVVMSQGFGIPAFAVDTHIHRLSQRWGLTNGHSVTKTERDLKKIFPERSWNKLHLQIIFWGRQYCKARECFGLQCEICRACYPNRKKPLIHKRP
;
A
#
# COMPACT_ATOMS: atom_id res chain seq x y z
N LYS A 1 3.78 10.05 -21.52
CA LYS A 1 3.23 8.86 -20.80
C LYS A 1 3.21 9.16 -19.31
N PRO A 2 2.10 9.63 -18.74
CA PRO A 2 2.03 10.05 -17.33
C PRO A 2 2.08 8.88 -16.35
N CYS A 3 1.74 7.65 -16.79
CA CYS A 3 1.78 6.45 -15.95
C CYS A 3 2.90 5.50 -16.39
N GLY A 4 3.74 5.07 -15.43
CA GLY A 4 4.66 3.97 -15.67
C GLY A 4 3.91 2.67 -15.99
N LEU A 5 4.53 1.77 -16.79
CA LEU A 5 3.94 0.49 -17.20
C LEU A 5 2.63 0.61 -18.00
N GLY A 6 2.46 1.71 -18.76
CA GLY A 6 1.23 1.98 -19.50
C GLY A 6 0.74 0.82 -20.37
N PRO A 7 1.56 0.21 -21.26
CA PRO A 7 1.13 -0.90 -22.09
C PRO A 7 0.63 -2.11 -21.29
N GLN A 8 1.34 -2.49 -20.23
CA GLN A 8 0.94 -3.61 -19.37
C GLN A 8 -0.38 -3.34 -18.62
N LYS A 9 -0.54 -2.11 -18.12
CA LYS A 9 -1.79 -1.70 -17.46
C LYS A 9 -2.97 -1.67 -18.42
N SER A 10 -2.78 -1.15 -19.65
CA SER A 10 -3.84 -1.12 -20.64
C SER A 10 -4.30 -2.53 -21.03
N LYS A 11 -3.36 -3.45 -21.22
CA LYS A 11 -3.66 -4.86 -21.48
C LYS A 11 -4.44 -5.48 -20.31
N ALA A 12 -3.94 -5.32 -19.11
CA ALA A 12 -4.59 -5.86 -17.90
C ALA A 12 -6.01 -5.30 -17.71
N ILE A 13 -6.20 -3.98 -17.89
CA ILE A 13 -7.54 -3.36 -17.79
C ILE A 13 -8.50 -3.96 -18.82
N LYS A 14 -8.07 -4.11 -20.07
CA LYS A 14 -8.90 -4.71 -21.12
C LYS A 14 -9.30 -6.14 -20.77
N GLU A 15 -8.34 -6.97 -20.36
CA GLU A 15 -8.58 -8.37 -20.03
C GLU A 15 -9.48 -8.53 -18.78
N LEU A 16 -9.20 -7.80 -17.68
CA LEU A 16 -10.02 -7.89 -16.48
C LEU A 16 -11.43 -7.37 -16.71
N SER A 17 -11.63 -6.35 -17.55
CA SER A 17 -12.96 -5.83 -17.86
C SER A 17 -13.80 -6.84 -18.63
N ALA A 18 -13.19 -7.58 -19.58
CA ALA A 18 -13.88 -8.67 -20.28
C ALA A 18 -14.28 -9.78 -19.30
N ILE A 19 -13.37 -10.24 -18.45
CA ILE A 19 -13.68 -11.26 -17.44
C ILE A 19 -14.80 -10.81 -16.50
N ILE A 20 -14.76 -9.56 -16.02
CA ILE A 20 -15.83 -9.04 -15.15
C ILE A 20 -17.18 -9.01 -15.87
N ALA A 21 -17.21 -8.62 -17.15
CA ALA A 21 -18.43 -8.60 -17.93
C ALA A 21 -18.97 -10.00 -18.20
N ASP A 22 -18.10 -10.92 -18.63
CA ASP A 22 -18.51 -12.23 -19.14
C ASP A 22 -18.72 -13.25 -18.01
N ASP A 23 -17.80 -13.32 -17.03
CA ASP A 23 -17.82 -14.34 -15.98
C ASP A 23 -18.53 -13.88 -14.69
N TYR A 24 -18.57 -12.57 -14.44
CA TYR A 24 -19.17 -11.99 -13.22
C TYR A 24 -20.40 -11.11 -13.48
N GLY A 25 -20.94 -11.14 -14.71
CA GLY A 25 -22.15 -10.39 -15.06
C GLY A 25 -22.02 -8.87 -14.86
N GLY A 26 -20.81 -8.34 -15.00
CA GLY A 26 -20.51 -6.91 -14.82
C GLY A 26 -20.28 -6.48 -13.36
N LEU A 27 -20.33 -7.41 -12.40
CA LEU A 27 -20.12 -7.11 -10.98
C LEU A 27 -18.69 -7.43 -10.56
N VAL A 28 -18.06 -6.53 -9.82
CA VAL A 28 -16.73 -6.77 -9.26
C VAL A 28 -16.82 -7.81 -8.15
N PRO A 29 -16.01 -8.89 -8.17
CA PRO A 29 -16.06 -9.92 -7.13
C PRO A 29 -15.65 -9.36 -5.77
N GLY A 30 -16.38 -9.73 -4.72
CA GLY A 30 -16.23 -9.23 -3.34
C GLY A 30 -15.35 -10.11 -2.45
N ASN A 31 -14.35 -10.79 -2.99
CA ASN A 31 -13.42 -11.58 -2.19
C ASN A 31 -12.00 -11.55 -2.77
N PHE A 32 -11.00 -11.77 -1.91
CA PHE A 32 -9.58 -11.69 -2.29
C PHE A 32 -9.18 -12.71 -3.35
N ILE A 33 -9.68 -13.94 -3.25
CA ILE A 33 -9.28 -15.05 -4.14
C ILE A 33 -9.66 -14.74 -5.58
N GLU A 34 -10.87 -14.28 -5.82
CA GLU A 34 -11.35 -13.94 -7.15
C GLU A 34 -10.72 -12.64 -7.67
N LEU A 35 -10.57 -11.63 -6.81
CA LEU A 35 -9.89 -10.39 -7.19
C LEU A 35 -8.45 -10.64 -7.64
N GLU A 36 -7.69 -11.44 -6.91
CA GLU A 36 -6.28 -11.71 -7.22
C GLU A 36 -6.08 -12.60 -8.47
N ARG A 37 -7.13 -13.28 -8.94
CA ARG A 37 -7.13 -14.00 -10.22
C ARG A 37 -7.27 -13.07 -11.43
N LEU A 38 -7.78 -11.85 -11.23
CA LEU A 38 -7.96 -10.91 -12.32
C LEU A 38 -6.61 -10.37 -12.83
N PRO A 39 -6.43 -10.23 -14.16
CA PRO A 39 -5.21 -9.69 -14.74
C PRO A 39 -4.84 -8.32 -14.18
N GLY A 40 -3.60 -8.17 -13.71
CA GLY A 40 -3.08 -6.92 -13.13
C GLY A 40 -3.57 -6.59 -11.73
N VAL A 41 -4.33 -7.47 -11.09
CA VAL A 41 -4.78 -7.34 -9.70
C VAL A 41 -3.90 -8.19 -8.80
N GLY A 42 -2.98 -7.56 -8.10
CA GLY A 42 -2.21 -8.20 -7.03
C GLY A 42 -2.81 -7.90 -5.66
N HIS A 43 -2.23 -8.49 -4.61
CA HIS A 43 -2.69 -8.37 -3.22
C HIS A 43 -2.97 -6.92 -2.76
N LYS A 44 -2.08 -5.98 -3.12
CA LYS A 44 -2.28 -4.55 -2.80
C LYS A 44 -3.55 -3.98 -3.47
N THR A 45 -3.79 -4.30 -4.73
CA THR A 45 -4.97 -3.81 -5.46
C THR A 45 -6.24 -4.46 -4.90
N ALA A 46 -6.24 -5.77 -4.66
CA ALA A 46 -7.34 -6.48 -4.02
C ALA A 46 -7.65 -5.88 -2.64
N SER A 47 -6.64 -5.62 -1.81
CA SER A 47 -6.81 -4.98 -0.49
C SER A 47 -7.47 -3.59 -0.59
N VAL A 48 -7.11 -2.79 -1.60
CA VAL A 48 -7.76 -1.48 -1.82
C VAL A 48 -9.22 -1.66 -2.23
N VAL A 49 -9.52 -2.57 -3.16
CA VAL A 49 -10.89 -2.85 -3.61
C VAL A 49 -11.74 -3.34 -2.45
N MET A 50 -11.24 -4.29 -1.66
CA MET A 50 -11.94 -4.82 -0.49
C MET A 50 -12.22 -3.73 0.54
N SER A 51 -11.25 -2.89 0.84
CA SER A 51 -11.40 -1.86 1.88
C SER A 51 -12.22 -0.66 1.43
N GLN A 52 -12.05 -0.19 0.19
CA GLN A 52 -12.74 1.02 -0.30
C GLN A 52 -14.07 0.71 -1.00
N GLY A 53 -14.17 -0.41 -1.70
CA GLY A 53 -15.36 -0.82 -2.43
C GLY A 53 -16.35 -1.62 -1.59
N PHE A 54 -15.87 -2.52 -0.76
CA PHE A 54 -16.71 -3.44 0.02
C PHE A 54 -16.73 -3.13 1.53
N GLY A 55 -15.96 -2.15 2.01
CA GLY A 55 -15.89 -1.81 3.43
C GLY A 55 -15.24 -2.89 4.32
N ILE A 56 -14.63 -3.91 3.72
CA ILE A 56 -13.96 -5.00 4.45
C ILE A 56 -12.57 -4.53 4.89
N PRO A 57 -12.23 -4.61 6.18
CA PRO A 57 -10.95 -4.11 6.66
C PRO A 57 -9.76 -4.79 6.00
N ALA A 58 -8.90 -4.00 5.35
CA ALA A 58 -7.66 -4.47 4.76
C ALA A 58 -6.57 -3.39 4.87
N PHE A 59 -5.34 -3.81 5.10
CA PHE A 59 -4.21 -2.88 5.18
C PHE A 59 -3.40 -2.97 3.89
N ALA A 60 -3.75 -2.19 2.89
CA ALA A 60 -3.10 -2.20 1.58
C ALA A 60 -1.69 -1.57 1.66
N VAL A 61 -0.66 -2.36 1.83
CA VAL A 61 0.72 -1.87 1.92
C VAL A 61 1.31 -1.62 0.53
N ASP A 62 1.67 -0.37 0.26
CA ASP A 62 2.42 0.05 -0.92
C ASP A 62 3.87 0.43 -0.56
N THR A 63 4.63 0.88 -1.55
CA THR A 63 6.01 1.32 -1.36
C THR A 63 6.13 2.54 -0.43
N HIS A 64 5.12 3.41 -0.35
CA HIS A 64 5.09 4.53 0.59
C HIS A 64 4.93 4.03 2.03
N ILE A 65 3.93 3.19 2.27
CA ILE A 65 3.67 2.62 3.59
C ILE A 65 4.87 1.79 4.06
N HIS A 66 5.39 0.91 3.20
CA HIS A 66 6.57 0.11 3.51
C HIS A 66 7.77 0.98 3.93
N ARG A 67 8.08 2.03 3.16
CA ARG A 67 9.15 2.98 3.46
C ARG A 67 8.94 3.70 4.79
N LEU A 68 7.75 4.26 5.01
CA LEU A 68 7.45 5.03 6.21
C LEU A 68 7.43 4.14 7.45
N SER A 69 6.88 2.95 7.36
CA SER A 69 6.87 1.98 8.46
C SER A 69 8.29 1.62 8.92
N GLN A 70 9.24 1.49 7.99
CA GLN A 70 10.66 1.33 8.36
C GLN A 70 11.23 2.59 9.01
N ARG A 71 10.93 3.78 8.48
CA ARG A 71 11.42 5.05 9.03
C ARG A 71 10.91 5.33 10.43
N TRP A 72 9.70 4.91 10.70
CA TRP A 72 9.03 5.10 12.00
C TRP A 72 9.26 3.92 12.97
N GLY A 73 9.94 2.86 12.54
CA GLY A 73 10.24 1.71 13.39
C GLY A 73 9.05 0.78 13.63
N LEU A 74 8.01 0.87 12.80
CA LEU A 74 6.83 0.01 12.89
C LEU A 74 7.08 -1.38 12.30
N THR A 75 8.13 -1.53 11.50
CA THR A 75 8.59 -2.79 10.93
C THR A 75 10.09 -2.77 10.67
N ASN A 76 10.72 -3.90 10.78
CA ASN A 76 12.07 -4.17 10.27
C ASN A 76 12.04 -5.02 9.00
N GLY A 77 10.86 -5.26 8.45
CA GLY A 77 10.61 -6.17 7.35
C GLY A 77 11.27 -5.75 6.03
N HIS A 78 11.63 -6.78 5.25
CA HIS A 78 12.23 -6.63 3.92
C HIS A 78 11.20 -6.75 2.79
N SER A 79 9.92 -7.01 3.12
CA SER A 79 8.84 -7.18 2.15
C SER A 79 7.57 -6.45 2.58
N VAL A 80 6.72 -6.14 1.62
CA VAL A 80 5.40 -5.55 1.88
C VAL A 80 4.52 -6.47 2.71
N THR A 81 4.59 -7.78 2.47
CA THR A 81 3.84 -8.79 3.23
C THR A 81 4.21 -8.80 4.71
N LYS A 82 5.52 -8.73 5.02
CA LYS A 82 5.94 -8.64 6.41
C LYS A 82 5.51 -7.32 7.04
N THR A 83 5.62 -6.22 6.32
CA THR A 83 5.18 -4.91 6.80
C THR A 83 3.68 -4.92 7.09
N GLU A 84 2.86 -5.46 6.22
CA GLU A 84 1.42 -5.61 6.44
C GLU A 84 1.12 -6.39 7.72
N ARG A 85 1.78 -7.53 7.90
CA ARG A 85 1.63 -8.36 9.12
C ARG A 85 2.01 -7.59 10.38
N ASP A 86 3.10 -6.84 10.36
CA ASP A 86 3.57 -6.07 11.50
C ASP A 86 2.59 -4.92 11.83
N LEU A 87 2.10 -4.19 10.81
CA LEU A 87 1.13 -3.12 10.99
C LEU A 87 -0.23 -3.61 11.51
N LYS A 88 -0.70 -4.74 11.01
CA LYS A 88 -1.94 -5.39 11.50
C LYS A 88 -1.87 -5.81 12.97
N LYS A 89 -0.68 -6.09 13.49
CA LYS A 89 -0.49 -6.38 14.92
C LYS A 89 -0.49 -5.13 15.81
N ILE A 90 -0.02 -4.01 15.24
CA ILE A 90 0.14 -2.74 15.98
C ILE A 90 -1.18 -1.96 16.03
N PHE A 91 -1.90 -1.92 14.92
CA PHE A 91 -3.09 -1.09 14.77
C PHE A 91 -4.38 -1.90 14.80
N PRO A 92 -5.44 -1.41 15.48
CA PRO A 92 -6.73 -2.09 15.47
C PRO A 92 -7.35 -2.07 14.07
N GLU A 93 -8.04 -3.15 13.75
CA GLU A 93 -8.63 -3.41 12.42
C GLU A 93 -9.48 -2.25 11.90
N ARG A 94 -10.30 -1.66 12.76
CA ARG A 94 -11.16 -0.50 12.44
C ARG A 94 -10.40 0.73 11.91
N SER A 95 -9.11 0.81 12.13
CA SER A 95 -8.27 1.94 11.70
C SER A 95 -7.48 1.68 10.41
N TRP A 96 -7.40 0.44 9.92
CA TRP A 96 -6.52 0.07 8.82
C TRP A 96 -6.78 0.86 7.54
N ASN A 97 -8.04 0.98 7.15
CA ASN A 97 -8.43 1.70 5.94
C ASN A 97 -8.08 3.20 6.02
N LYS A 98 -8.37 3.83 7.14
CA LYS A 98 -8.05 5.25 7.37
C LYS A 98 -6.52 5.49 7.42
N LEU A 99 -5.80 4.66 8.17
CA LEU A 99 -4.34 4.76 8.31
C LEU A 99 -3.62 4.55 6.97
N HIS A 100 -4.06 3.58 6.16
CA HIS A 100 -3.53 3.36 4.83
C HIS A 100 -3.51 4.67 4.01
N LEU A 101 -4.62 5.38 3.93
CA LEU A 101 -4.71 6.64 3.19
C LEU A 101 -3.86 7.75 3.82
N GLN A 102 -3.89 7.89 5.14
CA GLN A 102 -3.13 8.90 5.87
C GLN A 102 -1.61 8.72 5.70
N ILE A 103 -1.13 7.49 5.81
CA ILE A 103 0.31 7.19 5.64
C ILE A 103 0.76 7.48 4.21
N ILE A 104 -0.03 7.13 3.20
CA ILE A 104 0.29 7.45 1.80
C ILE A 104 0.35 8.96 1.59
N PHE A 105 -0.66 9.68 2.08
CA PHE A 105 -0.70 11.15 1.97
C PHE A 105 0.54 11.77 2.62
N TRP A 106 0.86 11.38 3.85
CA TRP A 106 2.05 11.86 4.56
C TRP A 106 3.34 11.56 3.80
N GLY A 107 3.43 10.37 3.23
CA GLY A 107 4.58 9.94 2.45
C GLY A 107 4.81 10.71 1.16
N ARG A 108 3.75 11.23 0.57
CA ARG A 108 3.80 12.05 -0.64
C ARG A 108 4.12 13.51 -0.33
N GLN A 109 3.57 14.06 0.73
CA GLN A 109 3.69 15.47 1.08
C GLN A 109 4.95 15.76 1.91
N TYR A 110 5.14 15.04 3.00
CA TYR A 110 6.08 15.41 4.07
C TYR A 110 7.26 14.47 4.21
N CYS A 111 7.11 13.19 3.89
CA CYS A 111 8.17 12.20 4.07
C CYS A 111 8.55 11.53 2.76
N LYS A 112 9.00 12.35 1.79
CA LYS A 112 9.34 11.88 0.45
C LYS A 112 10.54 10.93 0.44
N ALA A 113 10.63 10.09 -0.60
CA ALA A 113 11.62 9.02 -0.67
C ALA A 113 13.07 9.54 -0.68
N ARG A 114 13.31 10.63 -1.41
CA ARG A 114 14.67 11.19 -1.67
C ARG A 114 15.00 12.42 -0.84
N GLU A 115 14.15 12.82 0.11
CA GLU A 115 14.33 14.06 0.85
C GLU A 115 14.45 13.82 2.36
N CYS A 116 13.46 13.16 2.97
CA CYS A 116 13.37 13.07 4.42
C CYS A 116 14.38 12.11 5.05
N PHE A 117 14.64 10.95 4.45
CA PHE A 117 15.53 9.90 4.99
C PHE A 117 15.31 9.54 6.47
N GLY A 118 14.13 9.82 7.02
CA GLY A 118 13.82 9.56 8.42
C GLY A 118 14.34 10.62 9.40
N LEU A 119 14.78 11.79 8.91
CA LEU A 119 15.42 12.85 9.72
C LEU A 119 14.60 14.13 9.82
N GLN A 120 13.78 14.47 8.82
CA GLN A 120 13.27 15.82 8.67
C GLN A 120 11.81 15.99 9.08
N CYS A 121 10.93 15.09 8.65
CA CYS A 121 9.50 15.28 8.92
C CYS A 121 9.18 15.08 10.40
N GLU A 122 8.10 15.71 10.83
CA GLU A 122 7.65 15.73 12.21
C GLU A 122 7.51 14.32 12.81
N ILE A 123 6.84 13.40 12.12
CA ILE A 123 6.67 12.03 12.64
C ILE A 123 8.04 11.31 12.77
N CYS A 124 8.95 11.48 11.81
CA CYS A 124 10.27 10.87 11.93
C CYS A 124 11.05 11.40 13.13
N ARG A 125 10.93 12.71 13.42
CA ARG A 125 11.55 13.34 14.60
C ARG A 125 10.89 12.88 15.89
N ALA A 126 9.56 12.75 15.91
CA ALA A 126 8.84 12.24 17.07
C ALA A 126 9.21 10.80 17.38
N CYS A 127 9.27 9.93 16.36
CA CYS A 127 9.64 8.52 16.55
C CYS A 127 11.12 8.34 16.95
N TYR A 128 12.02 9.14 16.40
CA TYR A 128 13.46 9.03 16.62
C TYR A 128 14.14 10.40 16.74
N PRO A 129 13.96 11.11 17.88
CA PRO A 129 14.47 12.47 18.07
C PRO A 129 15.99 12.57 17.97
N ASN A 130 16.71 11.51 18.34
CA ASN A 130 18.17 11.47 18.36
C ASN A 130 18.80 10.83 17.10
N ARG A 131 18.01 10.57 16.06
CA ARG A 131 18.54 9.99 14.81
C ARG A 131 19.42 11.01 14.09
N LYS A 132 20.69 10.71 13.95
CA LYS A 132 21.68 11.55 13.23
C LYS A 132 22.03 11.02 11.85
N LYS A 133 21.84 9.72 11.60
CA LYS A 133 22.18 9.08 10.33
C LYS A 133 20.93 8.84 9.48
N PRO A 134 21.01 9.08 8.14
CA PRO A 134 19.91 8.79 7.23
C PRO A 134 19.56 7.30 7.26
N LEU A 135 18.27 7.01 7.26
CA LEU A 135 17.78 5.65 7.10
C LEU A 135 17.43 5.40 5.63
N ILE A 136 18.25 4.61 4.98
CA ILE A 136 17.98 4.10 3.64
C ILE A 136 17.06 2.89 3.80
N HIS A 137 15.80 3.07 3.45
CA HIS A 137 14.81 1.99 3.54
C HIS A 137 15.13 0.86 2.54
N LYS A 138 14.91 -0.37 2.96
CA LYS A 138 15.02 -1.54 2.09
C LYS A 138 13.82 -1.53 1.15
N ARG A 139 14.08 -1.68 -0.14
CA ARG A 139 13.02 -1.83 -1.14
C ARG A 139 12.37 -3.21 -0.96
N PRO A 140 11.06 -3.31 -1.19
CA PRO A 140 10.39 -4.60 -1.18
C PRO A 140 10.84 -5.48 -2.33
#